data_fd323263fda85f32ff6334992f0c8eca
#
_entry.id   fd323263fda85f32ff6334992f0c8eca
#
_cell.length_a   1.000
_cell.length_b   1.000
_cell.length_c   1.000
_cell.angle_alpha   90.00
_cell.angle_beta   90.00
_cell.angle_gamma   90.00
#
_symmetry.space_group_name_H-M   'P 1'
#
loop_
_entity.id
_entity.type
_entity.pdbx_description
1 polymer ?
#
loop_
_entity_poly.entity_id
_entity_poly.type
_entity_poly.pdbx_seq_one_letter_code
_entity_poly.pdbx_strand_id
1 'polypeptide(L)'
;MIPTYCAETFYRYNPLMESSQEQPPSSARPTLWGNWREKNRHWKTPGNLSAIAISAENFSVLETPQDYRETLLALIAKAKQRILLPALYLEDDDGGREVLAALYAAKAARPELKIAVFVDWHRAQRGLIGKEKSAGNAVMYREMAQRLGSGIAIYGVPVQRRELMGVMHIKGFILDDTVLYSGASLNNVYLHRHQRYRVDRYHLIRSRALADCMAAVLSRTFAESSAVHALNTGSIPKTADIRTAIIEFRRDLAKFHYRFSANQIRQGEIGITPLFGLGIRGNKLNRAIVEMIYQAKNRLVLFTPYFNLPGPVRRAVDDRLRNGCHVMIVLGDKTANDFYISPNEPFKTIGAVPYLYEANLRRFCKSRQKFIVAGQLNIHLWQHDDNTFHLKGLLVDEHYALLTGNNINPRAWRLDVENGLLIHDPQRLLLEKHLAELDRILAHTRQLRSHEDLESMESYPLPVQRIIKRLARVRADRLVNQVL
;
A
#
# COMPACT_ATOMS: atom_id res chain seq x y z
N MET A 1 4.42 20.02 -27.76
CA MET A 1 3.25 19.15 -27.48
C MET A 1 3.79 17.75 -27.17
N ILE A 2 3.79 17.36 -25.90
CA ILE A 2 4.15 16.00 -25.49
C ILE A 2 2.90 15.15 -25.72
N PRO A 3 2.96 14.00 -26.43
CA PRO A 3 1.79 13.17 -26.58
C PRO A 3 1.40 12.65 -25.19
N THR A 4 0.23 13.03 -24.72
CA THR A 4 -0.38 12.52 -23.50
C THR A 4 -0.59 11.00 -23.71
N TYR A 5 0.13 10.19 -22.99
CA TYR A 5 -0.03 8.73 -23.01
C TYR A 5 -1.30 8.42 -22.23
N CYS A 6 -2.38 8.13 -22.94
CA CYS A 6 -3.66 7.78 -22.33
C CYS A 6 -3.65 6.33 -21.88
N ALA A 7 -4.20 6.03 -20.69
CA ALA A 7 -4.36 4.66 -20.20
C ALA A 7 -5.15 3.80 -21.19
N GLU A 8 -6.12 4.37 -21.89
CA GLU A 8 -6.83 3.68 -22.96
C GLU A 8 -5.91 3.19 -24.06
N THR A 9 -4.86 3.95 -24.43
CA THR A 9 -3.89 3.53 -25.44
C THR A 9 -3.10 2.30 -24.96
N PHE A 10 -2.70 2.27 -23.69
CA PHE A 10 -2.03 1.11 -23.12
C PHE A 10 -2.95 -0.14 -23.09
N TYR A 11 -4.25 0.04 -22.88
CA TYR A 11 -5.22 -1.05 -22.87
C TYR A 11 -5.76 -1.39 -24.29
N ARG A 12 -5.87 -0.40 -25.19
CA ARG A 12 -6.39 -0.62 -26.55
C ARG A 12 -5.34 -1.08 -27.56
N TYR A 13 -4.04 -0.90 -27.26
CA TYR A 13 -2.98 -1.31 -28.20
C TYR A 13 -2.78 -2.83 -28.16
N ASN A 14 -3.73 -3.52 -28.79
CA ASN A 14 -3.56 -4.86 -29.30
C ASN A 14 -4.29 -4.91 -30.62
N PRO A 15 -3.61 -4.71 -31.76
CA PRO A 15 -4.20 -5.04 -33.05
C PRO A 15 -4.56 -6.52 -32.96
N LEU A 16 -5.79 -6.85 -33.26
CA LEU A 16 -6.27 -8.19 -33.50
C LEU A 16 -5.25 -8.94 -34.38
N MET A 17 -4.42 -9.76 -33.78
CA MET A 17 -3.82 -10.85 -34.50
C MET A 17 -4.96 -11.84 -34.77
N GLU A 18 -5.56 -11.75 -35.92
CA GLU A 18 -6.30 -12.85 -36.51
C GLU A 18 -5.44 -14.11 -36.41
N SER A 19 -6.06 -15.11 -35.89
CA SER A 19 -5.52 -16.44 -35.66
C SER A 19 -4.90 -17.03 -36.94
N SER A 20 -3.59 -16.92 -37.08
CA SER A 20 -2.82 -17.95 -37.79
C SER A 20 -2.29 -18.90 -36.71
N GLN A 21 -2.87 -20.08 -36.68
CA GLN A 21 -2.37 -21.21 -35.90
C GLN A 21 -1.00 -21.61 -36.47
N GLU A 22 0.07 -21.04 -35.93
CA GLU A 22 1.38 -21.66 -36.01
C GLU A 22 1.70 -22.23 -34.62
N GLN A 23 1.75 -23.56 -34.59
CA GLN A 23 2.23 -24.31 -33.43
C GLN A 23 3.66 -23.89 -33.10
N PRO A 24 3.98 -23.62 -31.84
CA PRO A 24 5.37 -23.35 -31.46
C PRO A 24 6.20 -24.64 -31.61
N PRO A 25 7.47 -24.54 -32.04
CA PRO A 25 8.33 -25.70 -32.23
C PRO A 25 8.52 -26.43 -30.89
N SER A 26 8.16 -27.70 -30.89
CA SER A 26 8.44 -28.64 -29.81
C SER A 26 9.94 -28.90 -29.77
N SER A 27 10.63 -28.44 -28.73
CA SER A 27 11.77 -29.07 -28.04
C SER A 27 12.55 -28.11 -27.20
N ALA A 28 11.98 -27.68 -26.09
CA ALA A 28 12.79 -27.21 -24.98
C ALA A 28 12.81 -28.30 -23.89
N ARG A 29 13.96 -28.93 -23.65
CA ARG A 29 14.15 -29.93 -22.59
C ARG A 29 13.73 -29.25 -21.24
N PRO A 30 12.88 -29.93 -20.43
CA PRO A 30 12.51 -29.38 -19.14
C PRO A 30 13.74 -29.29 -18.25
N THR A 31 14.10 -28.08 -17.84
CA THR A 31 15.18 -27.89 -16.88
C THR A 31 14.72 -28.39 -15.50
N LEU A 32 15.64 -28.97 -14.70
CA LEU A 32 15.38 -29.44 -13.33
C LEU A 32 14.65 -28.39 -12.44
N TRP A 33 14.79 -27.10 -12.74
CA TRP A 33 14.11 -25.99 -12.11
C TRP A 33 12.65 -25.80 -12.55
N GLY A 34 12.28 -26.24 -13.77
CA GLY A 34 10.89 -26.24 -14.25
C GLY A 34 10.02 -27.22 -13.47
N ASN A 35 10.51 -28.43 -13.24
CA ASN A 35 9.81 -29.48 -12.49
C ASN A 35 9.62 -29.15 -11.00
N TRP A 36 10.52 -28.36 -10.38
CA TRP A 36 10.34 -27.90 -9.01
C TRP A 36 9.22 -26.85 -8.89
N ARG A 37 9.03 -26.03 -9.93
CA ARG A 37 7.92 -25.05 -10.03
C ARG A 37 6.56 -25.73 -10.18
N GLU A 38 6.45 -26.82 -10.93
CA GLU A 38 5.18 -27.56 -11.09
C GLU A 38 4.76 -28.31 -9.83
N LYS A 39 5.68 -28.93 -9.12
CA LYS A 39 5.41 -29.68 -7.89
C LYS A 39 4.93 -28.83 -6.71
N ASN A 40 5.21 -27.53 -6.68
CA ASN A 40 4.77 -26.60 -5.64
C ASN A 40 3.53 -25.77 -6.04
N ARG A 41 2.86 -26.05 -7.14
CA ARG A 41 1.68 -25.36 -7.66
C ARG A 41 0.35 -25.84 -7.02
N HIS A 42 0.31 -26.13 -5.74
CA HIS A 42 -0.97 -26.36 -5.05
C HIS A 42 -1.64 -25.08 -4.54
N TRP A 43 -1.23 -23.90 -5.05
CA TRP A 43 -1.94 -22.68 -4.76
C TRP A 43 -3.05 -22.46 -5.77
N LYS A 44 -4.23 -22.11 -5.22
CA LYS A 44 -5.35 -21.64 -6.03
C LYS A 44 -4.87 -20.41 -6.79
N THR A 45 -5.06 -20.37 -8.10
CA THR A 45 -4.88 -19.15 -8.88
C THR A 45 -5.72 -18.03 -8.28
N PRO A 46 -5.39 -16.74 -8.47
CA PRO A 46 -6.19 -15.63 -7.97
C PRO A 46 -7.70 -15.79 -8.21
N GLY A 47 -8.11 -16.27 -9.39
CA GLY A 47 -9.51 -16.53 -9.71
C GLY A 47 -10.15 -17.72 -8.98
N ASN A 48 -9.36 -18.59 -8.36
CA ASN A 48 -9.84 -19.74 -7.58
C ASN A 48 -9.78 -19.50 -6.06
N LEU A 49 -9.38 -18.29 -5.63
CA LEU A 49 -9.44 -17.91 -4.24
C LEU A 49 -10.90 -17.74 -3.82
N SER A 50 -11.19 -18.11 -2.59
CA SER A 50 -12.50 -17.82 -1.98
C SER A 50 -12.70 -16.31 -1.92
N ALA A 51 -13.85 -15.82 -2.35
CA ALA A 51 -14.16 -14.40 -2.40
C ALA A 51 -15.52 -14.08 -1.79
N ILE A 52 -15.68 -12.86 -1.31
CA ILE A 52 -16.96 -12.25 -0.97
C ILE A 52 -17.48 -11.62 -2.27
N ALA A 53 -18.59 -12.13 -2.79
CA ALA A 53 -19.24 -11.56 -3.96
C ALA A 53 -20.03 -10.30 -3.56
N ILE A 54 -19.88 -9.23 -4.34
CA ILE A 54 -20.61 -7.97 -4.20
C ILE A 54 -21.03 -7.46 -5.57
N SER A 55 -22.15 -6.73 -5.65
CA SER A 55 -22.50 -5.99 -6.85
C SER A 55 -21.41 -4.98 -7.20
N ALA A 56 -21.03 -4.88 -8.48
CA ALA A 56 -20.02 -3.92 -8.95
C ALA A 56 -20.43 -2.44 -8.71
N GLU A 57 -21.72 -2.16 -8.54
CA GLU A 57 -22.25 -0.83 -8.18
C GLU A 57 -21.85 -0.41 -6.75
N ASN A 58 -21.61 -1.38 -5.88
CA ASN A 58 -21.16 -1.16 -4.50
C ASN A 58 -19.67 -0.85 -4.39
N PHE A 59 -18.93 -0.82 -5.51
CA PHE A 59 -17.53 -0.45 -5.59
C PHE A 59 -17.37 0.88 -6.31
N SER A 60 -16.80 1.88 -5.63
CA SER A 60 -16.54 3.21 -6.18
C SER A 60 -15.07 3.58 -5.99
N VAL A 61 -14.52 4.32 -6.96
CA VAL A 61 -13.20 4.95 -6.88
C VAL A 61 -13.44 6.43 -6.59
N LEU A 62 -12.76 6.96 -5.57
CA LEU A 62 -12.74 8.40 -5.29
C LEU A 62 -11.54 9.02 -6.02
N GLU A 63 -11.67 10.25 -6.45
CA GLU A 63 -10.72 10.82 -7.39
C GLU A 63 -9.53 11.50 -6.72
N THR A 64 -9.79 12.21 -5.63
CA THR A 64 -8.82 13.08 -4.97
C THR A 64 -8.67 12.79 -3.48
N PRO A 65 -7.56 13.19 -2.84
CA PRO A 65 -7.45 13.12 -1.39
C PRO A 65 -8.47 14.02 -0.66
N GLN A 66 -8.98 15.06 -1.32
CA GLN A 66 -10.06 15.88 -0.78
C GLN A 66 -11.38 15.09 -0.74
N ASP A 67 -11.77 14.42 -1.84
CA ASP A 67 -12.97 13.56 -1.87
C ASP A 67 -12.87 12.46 -0.81
N TYR A 68 -11.68 11.91 -0.61
CA TYR A 68 -11.43 10.93 0.44
C TYR A 68 -11.70 11.49 1.84
N ARG A 69 -11.20 12.70 2.16
CA ARG A 69 -11.46 13.38 3.43
C ARG A 69 -12.94 13.68 3.62
N GLU A 70 -13.59 14.27 2.62
CA GLU A 70 -15.01 14.63 2.69
C GLU A 70 -15.89 13.39 2.85
N THR A 71 -15.57 12.32 2.11
CA THR A 71 -16.26 11.02 2.25
C THR A 71 -16.07 10.44 3.64
N LEU A 72 -14.85 10.47 4.19
CA LEU A 72 -14.58 9.98 5.55
C LEU A 72 -15.41 10.75 6.59
N LEU A 73 -15.39 12.08 6.54
CA LEU A 73 -16.14 12.92 7.48
C LEU A 73 -17.66 12.71 7.35
N ALA A 74 -18.18 12.60 6.13
CA ALA A 74 -19.58 12.30 5.88
C ALA A 74 -20.00 10.90 6.41
N LEU A 75 -19.16 9.89 6.24
CA LEU A 75 -19.39 8.55 6.79
C LEU A 75 -19.36 8.55 8.32
N ILE A 76 -18.41 9.27 8.95
CA ILE A 76 -18.36 9.42 10.42
C ILE A 76 -19.66 10.06 10.94
N ALA A 77 -20.10 11.14 10.29
CA ALA A 77 -21.33 11.83 10.68
C ALA A 77 -22.59 10.95 10.56
N LYS A 78 -22.62 10.01 9.61
CA LYS A 78 -23.79 9.14 9.32
C LYS A 78 -23.75 7.79 10.04
N ALA A 79 -22.61 7.34 10.55
CA ALA A 79 -22.45 6.02 11.16
C ALA A 79 -23.39 5.81 12.36
N LYS A 80 -23.99 4.64 12.47
CA LYS A 80 -25.01 4.30 13.49
C LYS A 80 -24.56 3.21 14.46
N GLN A 81 -23.71 2.28 14.02
CA GLN A 81 -23.36 1.09 14.79
C GLN A 81 -21.89 1.07 15.20
N ARG A 82 -20.96 1.32 14.24
CA ARG A 82 -19.52 1.19 14.49
C ARG A 82 -18.69 2.06 13.56
N ILE A 83 -17.57 2.56 14.12
CA ILE A 83 -16.47 3.19 13.38
C ILE A 83 -15.17 2.56 13.88
N LEU A 84 -14.43 1.89 12.99
CA LEU A 84 -13.13 1.28 13.29
C LEU A 84 -12.11 1.78 12.28
N LEU A 85 -11.14 2.57 12.73
CA LEU A 85 -10.16 3.24 11.87
C LEU A 85 -8.74 2.71 12.13
N PRO A 86 -8.24 1.72 11.37
CA PRO A 86 -6.83 1.33 11.42
C PRO A 86 -5.99 2.26 10.55
N ALA A 87 -4.98 2.89 11.11
CA ALA A 87 -4.04 3.76 10.41
C ALA A 87 -2.63 3.60 10.99
N LEU A 88 -1.58 3.84 10.20
CA LEU A 88 -0.23 3.88 10.75
C LEU A 88 -0.12 4.95 11.85
N TYR A 89 -0.79 6.07 11.64
CA TYR A 89 -0.89 7.16 12.62
C TYR A 89 -2.14 8.01 12.40
N LEU A 90 -2.58 8.63 13.46
CA LEU A 90 -3.48 9.79 13.52
C LEU A 90 -2.62 10.93 14.06
N GLU A 91 -2.21 11.83 13.18
CA GLU A 91 -1.18 12.85 13.50
C GLU A 91 -1.77 14.00 14.31
N ASP A 92 -0.95 14.60 15.16
CA ASP A 92 -1.29 15.84 15.84
C ASP A 92 -1.05 17.03 14.90
N ASP A 93 -1.98 17.19 13.97
CA ASP A 93 -2.08 18.29 13.01
C ASP A 93 -3.55 18.62 12.74
N ASP A 94 -3.83 19.62 11.91
CA ASP A 94 -5.21 20.07 11.67
C ASP A 94 -6.10 18.98 11.10
N GLY A 95 -5.58 18.15 10.16
CA GLY A 95 -6.32 17.05 9.55
C GLY A 95 -6.61 15.92 10.53
N GLY A 96 -5.62 15.55 11.34
CA GLY A 96 -5.82 14.53 12.38
C GLY A 96 -6.76 15.01 13.48
N ARG A 97 -6.63 16.26 13.92
CA ARG A 97 -7.54 16.89 14.90
C ARG A 97 -8.96 17.01 14.36
N GLU A 98 -9.15 17.36 13.08
CA GLU A 98 -10.46 17.41 12.41
C GLU A 98 -11.16 16.04 12.45
N VAL A 99 -10.48 14.97 12.06
CA VAL A 99 -11.04 13.62 12.11
C VAL A 99 -11.38 13.20 13.54
N LEU A 100 -10.47 13.45 14.48
CA LEU A 100 -10.70 13.07 15.88
C LEU A 100 -11.86 13.86 16.50
N ALA A 101 -11.99 15.16 16.20
CA ALA A 101 -13.14 15.96 16.62
C ALA A 101 -14.46 15.45 16.04
N ALA A 102 -14.48 15.06 14.74
CA ALA A 102 -15.65 14.46 14.12
C ALA A 102 -16.07 13.15 14.79
N LEU A 103 -15.11 12.30 15.19
CA LEU A 103 -15.38 11.06 15.93
C LEU A 103 -16.03 11.35 17.30
N TYR A 104 -15.51 12.32 18.06
CA TYR A 104 -16.10 12.72 19.34
C TYR A 104 -17.48 13.34 19.17
N ALA A 105 -17.69 14.18 18.16
CA ALA A 105 -19.00 14.72 17.83
C ALA A 105 -20.03 13.62 17.49
N ALA A 106 -19.59 12.63 16.69
CA ALA A 106 -20.42 11.47 16.36
C ALA A 106 -20.78 10.64 17.60
N LYS A 107 -19.83 10.45 18.53
CA LYS A 107 -20.06 9.74 19.79
C LYS A 107 -21.00 10.49 20.72
N ALA A 108 -20.85 11.81 20.84
CA ALA A 108 -21.73 12.65 21.63
C ALA A 108 -23.20 12.63 21.10
N ALA A 109 -23.35 12.69 19.77
CA ALA A 109 -24.68 12.62 19.14
C ALA A 109 -25.32 11.21 19.22
N ARG A 110 -24.51 10.16 19.31
CA ARG A 110 -24.94 8.75 19.35
C ARG A 110 -24.13 7.97 20.38
N PRO A 111 -24.54 8.00 21.67
CA PRO A 111 -23.79 7.36 22.76
C PRO A 111 -23.55 5.85 22.56
N GLU A 112 -24.43 5.15 21.87
CA GLU A 112 -24.29 3.69 21.58
C GLU A 112 -23.32 3.38 20.45
N LEU A 113 -22.88 4.38 19.66
CA LEU A 113 -21.95 4.19 18.56
C LEU A 113 -20.60 3.68 19.07
N LYS A 114 -20.15 2.52 18.58
CA LYS A 114 -18.85 1.94 18.93
C LYS A 114 -17.77 2.57 18.08
N ILE A 115 -16.84 3.26 18.70
CA ILE A 115 -15.74 3.94 18.00
C ILE A 115 -14.40 3.46 18.55
N ALA A 116 -13.53 2.99 17.65
CA ALA A 116 -12.15 2.66 17.98
C ALA A 116 -11.21 3.06 16.84
N VAL A 117 -10.07 3.64 17.20
CA VAL A 117 -8.95 3.96 16.30
C VAL A 117 -7.78 3.07 16.67
N PHE A 118 -7.12 2.48 15.68
CA PHE A 118 -5.96 1.62 15.87
C PHE A 118 -4.76 2.24 15.17
N VAL A 119 -3.73 2.60 15.93
CA VAL A 119 -2.52 3.23 15.42
C VAL A 119 -1.29 2.41 15.80
N ASP A 120 -0.19 2.57 15.06
CA ASP A 120 1.06 1.94 15.46
C ASP A 120 1.54 2.48 16.81
N TRP A 121 1.91 1.58 17.70
CA TRP A 121 2.35 1.85 19.07
C TRP A 121 3.51 2.85 19.15
N HIS A 122 4.55 2.62 18.35
CA HIS A 122 5.75 3.44 18.40
C HIS A 122 5.53 4.80 17.73
N ARG A 123 4.79 4.77 16.62
CA ARG A 123 4.49 5.96 15.83
C ARG A 123 3.62 6.96 16.58
N ALA A 124 2.71 6.47 17.44
CA ALA A 124 1.86 7.30 18.28
C ALA A 124 2.61 8.00 19.45
N GLN A 125 3.72 7.42 19.89
CA GLN A 125 4.44 7.85 21.09
C GLN A 125 5.77 8.57 20.79
N ARG A 126 6.02 8.94 19.54
CA ARG A 126 7.18 9.75 19.16
C ARG A 126 6.81 10.83 18.15
N GLY A 127 7.62 11.88 18.11
CA GLY A 127 7.54 12.90 17.07
C GLY A 127 7.95 12.41 15.68
N LEU A 128 7.85 13.31 14.70
CA LEU A 128 8.25 13.05 13.32
C LEU A 128 9.77 12.82 13.22
N ILE A 129 10.18 11.85 12.36
CA ILE A 129 11.60 11.62 12.11
C ILE A 129 12.21 12.87 11.47
N GLY A 130 13.33 13.34 12.03
CA GLY A 130 14.05 14.52 11.52
C GLY A 130 13.51 15.87 12.01
N LYS A 131 12.47 15.88 12.86
CA LYS A 131 12.00 17.05 13.62
C LYS A 131 12.43 16.98 15.08
N GLU A 132 12.17 18.04 15.86
CA GLU A 132 12.43 18.06 17.30
C GLU A 132 11.71 16.91 18.02
N LYS A 133 12.33 16.43 19.10
CA LYS A 133 11.73 15.35 19.91
C LYS A 133 10.46 15.87 20.55
N SER A 134 9.35 15.16 20.34
CA SER A 134 8.07 15.40 21.02
C SER A 134 7.58 14.13 21.68
N ALA A 135 6.60 14.28 22.58
CA ALA A 135 5.94 13.14 23.23
C ALA A 135 4.99 12.37 22.29
N GLY A 136 4.93 12.76 21.00
CA GLY A 136 4.15 12.13 19.97
C GLY A 136 2.65 12.42 20.04
N ASN A 137 1.92 11.79 19.15
CA ASN A 137 0.48 12.02 18.95
C ASN A 137 -0.39 11.59 20.15
N ALA A 138 0.11 10.70 21.00
CA ALA A 138 -0.60 10.24 22.19
C ALA A 138 -0.93 11.36 23.20
N VAL A 139 -0.21 12.47 23.16
CA VAL A 139 -0.52 13.66 23.96
C VAL A 139 -1.86 14.25 23.51
N MET A 140 -2.02 14.53 22.23
CA MET A 140 -3.27 15.02 21.64
C MET A 140 -4.44 14.09 21.95
N TYR A 141 -4.24 12.76 21.87
CA TYR A 141 -5.31 11.81 22.15
C TYR A 141 -5.83 11.95 23.58
N ARG A 142 -4.94 12.13 24.56
CA ARG A 142 -5.31 12.32 25.97
C ARG A 142 -5.97 13.67 26.22
N GLU A 143 -5.42 14.74 25.67
CA GLU A 143 -5.98 16.09 25.78
C GLU A 143 -7.42 16.15 25.24
N MET A 144 -7.63 15.55 24.04
CA MET A 144 -8.97 15.52 23.46
C MET A 144 -9.94 14.64 24.24
N ALA A 145 -9.48 13.50 24.79
CA ALA A 145 -10.29 12.65 25.65
C ALA A 145 -10.69 13.35 26.96
N GLN A 146 -9.77 14.10 27.56
CA GLN A 146 -10.05 14.89 28.77
C GLN A 146 -11.06 16.00 28.50
N ARG A 147 -10.97 16.66 27.35
CA ARG A 147 -11.84 17.78 26.98
C ARG A 147 -13.21 17.35 26.46
N LEU A 148 -13.28 16.28 25.69
CA LEU A 148 -14.48 15.87 24.93
C LEU A 148 -15.14 14.59 25.46
N GLY A 149 -14.54 13.93 26.45
CA GLY A 149 -15.04 12.72 27.07
C GLY A 149 -14.32 11.44 26.66
N SER A 150 -14.56 10.34 27.39
CA SER A 150 -13.83 9.06 27.26
C SER A 150 -14.52 8.03 26.34
N GLY A 151 -15.50 8.44 25.56
CA GLY A 151 -16.35 7.50 24.79
C GLY A 151 -15.72 6.84 23.57
N ILE A 152 -14.42 7.12 23.27
CA ILE A 152 -13.69 6.58 22.12
C ILE A 152 -12.44 5.85 22.64
N ALA A 153 -12.13 4.69 22.04
CA ALA A 153 -10.88 3.99 22.30
C ALA A 153 -9.85 4.30 21.20
N ILE A 154 -8.64 4.73 21.57
CA ILE A 154 -7.51 4.89 20.63
C ILE A 154 -6.42 3.91 21.07
N TYR A 155 -6.31 2.80 20.33
CA TYR A 155 -5.42 1.71 20.64
C TYR A 155 -4.06 1.86 19.96
N GLY A 156 -2.99 1.71 20.73
CA GLY A 156 -1.64 1.52 20.22
C GLY A 156 -1.35 0.04 19.97
N VAL A 157 -1.00 -0.31 18.76
CA VAL A 157 -0.77 -1.70 18.33
C VAL A 157 0.72 -1.94 18.11
N PRO A 158 1.42 -2.64 19.03
CA PRO A 158 2.85 -2.92 18.89
C PRO A 158 3.07 -4.20 18.08
N VAL A 159 3.68 -4.08 16.90
CA VAL A 159 4.06 -5.23 16.06
C VAL A 159 5.41 -5.79 16.46
N GLN A 160 6.29 -4.93 16.94
CA GLN A 160 7.64 -5.25 17.40
C GLN A 160 8.06 -4.37 18.58
N ARG A 161 9.16 -4.74 19.23
CA ARG A 161 9.75 -3.96 20.32
C ARG A 161 10.36 -2.61 19.88
N ARG A 162 10.63 -2.45 18.58
CA ARG A 162 11.16 -1.21 17.98
C ARG A 162 10.48 -0.99 16.63
N GLU A 163 10.15 0.24 16.32
CA GLU A 163 9.52 0.64 15.06
C GLU A 163 10.31 0.21 13.81
N LEU A 164 11.65 0.27 13.87
CA LEU A 164 12.51 -0.15 12.78
C LEU A 164 12.33 -1.63 12.41
N MET A 165 11.85 -2.45 13.35
CA MET A 165 11.68 -3.90 13.17
C MET A 165 10.26 -4.29 12.72
N GLY A 166 9.40 -3.33 12.45
CA GLY A 166 8.06 -3.53 11.92
C GLY A 166 7.00 -2.69 12.61
N VAL A 167 6.00 -2.27 11.84
CA VAL A 167 4.89 -1.42 12.25
C VAL A 167 3.54 -2.04 11.90
N MET A 168 2.49 -1.56 12.55
CA MET A 168 1.11 -1.84 12.18
C MET A 168 0.73 -0.97 10.96
N HIS A 169 0.56 -1.62 9.81
CA HIS A 169 0.27 -0.92 8.55
C HIS A 169 -1.03 -1.39 7.89
N ILE A 170 -1.97 -1.90 8.69
CA ILE A 170 -3.31 -2.30 8.25
C ILE A 170 -4.07 -1.09 7.72
N LYS A 171 -4.83 -1.31 6.66
CA LYS A 171 -5.62 -0.32 5.94
C LYS A 171 -7.09 -0.73 5.82
N GLY A 172 -7.94 0.27 5.48
CA GLY A 172 -9.38 0.09 5.31
C GLY A 172 -10.16 0.47 6.56
N PHE A 173 -10.77 1.65 6.53
CA PHE A 173 -11.66 2.16 7.57
C PHE A 173 -13.03 1.49 7.45
N ILE A 174 -13.60 1.08 8.56
CA ILE A 174 -14.89 0.42 8.62
C ILE A 174 -15.87 1.37 9.31
N LEU A 175 -16.90 1.78 8.58
CA LEU A 175 -17.97 2.65 9.06
C LEU A 175 -19.29 1.95 8.74
N ASP A 176 -19.92 1.38 9.76
CA ASP A 176 -21.06 0.46 9.64
C ASP A 176 -20.75 -0.70 8.65
N ASP A 177 -21.47 -0.79 7.55
CA ASP A 177 -21.34 -1.81 6.50
C ASP A 177 -20.48 -1.34 5.31
N THR A 178 -19.76 -0.22 5.48
CA THR A 178 -18.92 0.38 4.44
C THR A 178 -17.44 0.28 4.81
N VAL A 179 -16.62 -0.10 3.82
CA VAL A 179 -15.17 -0.06 3.90
C VAL A 179 -14.64 1.06 3.02
N LEU A 180 -14.01 2.07 3.63
CA LEU A 180 -13.26 3.11 2.92
C LEU A 180 -11.79 2.69 2.90
N TYR A 181 -11.32 2.20 1.76
CA TYR A 181 -9.99 1.61 1.61
C TYR A 181 -9.02 2.55 0.91
N SER A 182 -7.89 2.83 1.55
CA SER A 182 -6.78 3.58 0.99
C SER A 182 -5.47 3.17 1.65
N GLY A 183 -4.33 3.42 1.01
CA GLY A 183 -3.00 3.35 1.63
C GLY A 183 -2.70 4.52 2.57
N ALA A 184 -3.54 5.54 2.59
CA ALA A 184 -3.40 6.76 3.39
C ALA A 184 -3.40 6.50 4.90
N SER A 185 -2.76 7.40 5.64
CA SER A 185 -2.92 7.60 7.09
C SER A 185 -3.70 8.89 7.35
N LEU A 186 -3.78 9.36 8.58
CA LEU A 186 -4.61 10.50 8.96
C LEU A 186 -3.73 11.69 9.37
N ASN A 187 -3.45 12.58 8.42
CA ASN A 187 -2.73 13.84 8.61
C ASN A 187 -3.04 14.84 7.49
N ASN A 188 -2.51 16.06 7.61
CA ASN A 188 -2.76 17.16 6.68
C ASN A 188 -2.53 16.76 5.21
N VAL A 189 -1.40 16.13 4.90
CA VAL A 189 -1.04 15.83 3.50
C VAL A 189 -1.89 14.69 2.89
N TYR A 190 -2.24 13.66 3.63
CA TYR A 190 -3.10 12.59 3.14
C TYR A 190 -4.57 13.01 3.02
N LEU A 191 -4.99 13.96 3.85
CA LEU A 191 -6.35 14.48 3.85
C LEU A 191 -6.51 15.74 3.01
N HIS A 192 -5.43 16.20 2.35
CA HIS A 192 -5.41 17.45 1.58
C HIS A 192 -6.05 18.62 2.37
N ARG A 193 -5.60 18.78 3.62
CA ARG A 193 -6.16 19.80 4.51
C ARG A 193 -5.69 21.20 4.16
N HIS A 194 -4.50 21.30 3.54
CA HIS A 194 -3.87 22.53 3.05
C HIS A 194 -3.49 22.36 1.56
N GLN A 195 -2.65 23.22 1.03
CA GLN A 195 -2.26 23.21 -0.39
C GLN A 195 -1.54 21.92 -0.82
N ARG A 196 -0.62 21.42 0.04
CA ARG A 196 0.16 20.24 -0.24
C ARG A 196 -0.61 18.96 0.07
N TYR A 197 -0.56 18.00 -0.85
CA TYR A 197 -1.19 16.70 -0.65
C TYR A 197 -0.24 15.55 -0.96
N ARG A 198 -0.66 14.37 -0.52
CA ARG A 198 -0.03 13.08 -0.83
C ARG A 198 -1.05 12.20 -1.53
N VAL A 199 -0.82 11.95 -2.80
CA VAL A 199 -1.75 11.14 -3.59
C VAL A 199 -1.62 9.66 -3.23
N ASP A 200 -2.76 9.00 -3.07
CA ASP A 200 -2.90 7.56 -2.90
C ASP A 200 -4.10 7.07 -3.73
N ARG A 201 -4.48 5.81 -3.60
CA ARG A 201 -5.68 5.23 -4.21
C ARG A 201 -6.80 5.19 -3.18
N TYR A 202 -8.02 5.53 -3.57
CA TYR A 202 -9.16 5.70 -2.67
C TYR A 202 -10.36 4.92 -3.19
N HIS A 203 -10.88 3.98 -2.39
CA HIS A 203 -11.98 3.11 -2.79
C HIS A 203 -13.04 3.05 -1.71
N LEU A 204 -14.30 3.18 -2.12
CA LEU A 204 -15.47 3.03 -1.27
C LEU A 204 -16.17 1.72 -1.63
N ILE A 205 -16.31 0.82 -0.66
CA ILE A 205 -16.87 -0.51 -0.86
C ILE A 205 -18.02 -0.72 0.15
N ARG A 206 -19.24 -0.86 -0.35
CA ARG A 206 -20.41 -1.14 0.48
C ARG A 206 -20.63 -2.65 0.54
N SER A 207 -20.27 -3.27 1.65
CA SER A 207 -20.43 -4.71 1.87
C SER A 207 -20.35 -5.04 3.35
N ARG A 208 -21.49 -5.44 3.92
CA ARG A 208 -21.54 -5.90 5.32
C ARG A 208 -20.60 -7.06 5.56
N ALA A 209 -20.57 -8.06 4.68
CA ALA A 209 -19.72 -9.23 4.82
C ALA A 209 -18.22 -8.87 4.84
N LEU A 210 -17.79 -7.93 3.98
CA LEU A 210 -16.40 -7.44 3.98
C LEU A 210 -16.12 -6.61 5.24
N ALA A 211 -17.01 -5.69 5.60
CA ALA A 211 -16.88 -4.87 6.79
C ALA A 211 -16.81 -5.72 8.07
N ASP A 212 -17.66 -6.72 8.22
CA ASP A 212 -17.67 -7.65 9.36
C ASP A 212 -16.37 -8.47 9.41
N CYS A 213 -15.91 -8.98 8.26
CA CYS A 213 -14.67 -9.73 8.15
C CYS A 213 -13.45 -8.88 8.58
N MET A 214 -13.36 -7.63 8.11
CA MET A 214 -12.27 -6.72 8.47
C MET A 214 -12.39 -6.22 9.91
N ALA A 215 -13.59 -5.96 10.40
CA ALA A 215 -13.84 -5.55 11.79
C ALA A 215 -13.41 -6.63 12.79
N ALA A 216 -13.57 -7.90 12.45
CA ALA A 216 -13.25 -9.01 13.35
C ALA A 216 -11.75 -9.04 13.75
N VAL A 217 -10.83 -8.67 12.86
CA VAL A 217 -9.40 -8.60 13.23
C VAL A 217 -9.13 -7.46 14.20
N LEU A 218 -9.76 -6.31 14.00
CA LEU A 218 -9.56 -5.14 14.85
C LEU A 218 -10.17 -5.35 16.24
N SER A 219 -11.37 -5.91 16.30
CA SER A 219 -12.09 -6.10 17.56
C SER A 219 -11.58 -7.30 18.35
N ARG A 220 -11.36 -8.47 17.71
CA ARG A 220 -10.99 -9.71 18.41
C ARG A 220 -9.50 -9.93 18.51
N THR A 221 -8.75 -9.66 17.43
CA THR A 221 -7.32 -9.96 17.42
C THR A 221 -6.50 -8.82 18.01
N PHE A 222 -6.90 -7.55 17.72
CA PHE A 222 -6.17 -6.40 18.23
C PHE A 222 -6.67 -5.96 19.60
N ALA A 223 -7.94 -5.53 19.72
CA ALA A 223 -8.44 -4.91 20.95
C ALA A 223 -8.44 -5.85 22.16
N GLU A 224 -8.56 -7.17 21.96
CA GLU A 224 -8.54 -8.17 23.03
C GLU A 224 -7.11 -8.65 23.40
N SER A 225 -6.08 -8.22 22.65
CA SER A 225 -4.70 -8.63 22.92
C SER A 225 -4.12 -7.90 24.13
N SER A 226 -3.45 -8.62 25.01
CA SER A 226 -2.71 -8.05 26.15
C SER A 226 -1.52 -7.17 25.74
N ALA A 227 -1.11 -7.19 24.48
CA ALA A 227 -0.09 -6.31 23.93
C ALA A 227 -0.64 -4.94 23.52
N VAL A 228 -1.95 -4.82 23.27
CA VAL A 228 -2.60 -3.63 22.74
C VAL A 228 -3.22 -2.81 23.87
N HIS A 229 -2.85 -1.53 23.96
CA HIS A 229 -3.28 -0.68 25.05
C HIS A 229 -3.91 0.63 24.52
N ALA A 230 -4.89 1.14 25.25
CA ALA A 230 -5.45 2.46 24.99
C ALA A 230 -4.38 3.56 25.24
N LEU A 231 -4.26 4.50 24.31
CA LEU A 231 -3.31 5.60 24.36
C LEU A 231 -3.93 6.90 24.88
N ASN A 232 -5.24 6.97 24.92
CA ASN A 232 -6.01 8.16 25.32
C ASN A 232 -6.59 8.07 26.72
N THR A 233 -6.44 6.93 27.41
CA THR A 233 -6.94 6.71 28.79
C THR A 233 -5.92 5.94 29.61
N GLY A 234 -5.90 6.16 30.93
CA GLY A 234 -5.04 5.43 31.87
C GLY A 234 -3.53 5.72 31.70
N SER A 235 -2.72 4.85 32.29
CA SER A 235 -1.26 4.87 32.14
C SER A 235 -0.82 4.01 30.96
N ILE A 236 0.04 4.57 30.13
CA ILE A 236 0.64 3.83 29.00
C ILE A 236 1.83 3.03 29.56
N PRO A 237 1.85 1.69 29.44
CA PRO A 237 2.99 0.89 29.91
C PRO A 237 4.24 1.16 29.07
N LYS A 238 5.41 0.91 29.65
CA LYS A 238 6.65 0.93 28.84
C LYS A 238 6.68 -0.29 27.93
N THR A 239 7.25 -0.15 26.74
CA THR A 239 7.40 -1.28 25.78
C THR A 239 8.14 -2.48 26.39
N ALA A 240 9.03 -2.24 27.38
CA ALA A 240 9.74 -3.29 28.09
C ALA A 240 8.79 -4.17 28.92
N ASP A 241 7.78 -3.56 29.55
CA ASP A 241 6.85 -4.25 30.46
C ASP A 241 5.89 -5.18 29.70
N ILE A 242 5.57 -4.85 28.46
CA ILE A 242 4.69 -5.64 27.59
C ILE A 242 5.44 -6.52 26.57
N ARG A 243 6.75 -6.73 26.77
CA ARG A 243 7.61 -7.43 25.80
C ARG A 243 7.12 -8.84 25.46
N THR A 244 6.74 -9.62 26.44
CA THR A 244 6.25 -10.99 26.25
C THR A 244 4.94 -11.00 25.46
N ALA A 245 4.00 -10.13 25.84
CA ALA A 245 2.75 -9.97 25.12
C ALA A 245 2.96 -9.59 23.64
N ILE A 246 3.91 -8.70 23.33
CA ILE A 246 4.26 -8.34 21.94
C ILE A 246 4.77 -9.57 21.15
N ILE A 247 5.59 -10.41 21.75
CA ILE A 247 6.12 -11.62 21.08
C ILE A 247 4.99 -12.60 20.77
N GLU A 248 4.08 -12.81 21.72
CA GLU A 248 2.92 -13.69 21.56
C GLU A 248 1.97 -13.15 20.50
N PHE A 249 1.60 -11.88 20.60
CA PHE A 249 0.75 -11.20 19.65
C PHE A 249 1.32 -11.28 18.20
N ARG A 250 2.62 -11.02 18.03
CA ARG A 250 3.27 -11.16 16.72
C ARG A 250 3.20 -12.59 16.17
N ARG A 251 3.35 -13.61 17.03
CA ARG A 251 3.24 -15.02 16.64
C ARG A 251 1.83 -15.35 16.16
N ASP A 252 0.82 -14.80 16.82
CA ASP A 252 -0.58 -14.99 16.45
C ASP A 252 -0.93 -14.26 15.15
N LEU A 253 -0.44 -13.04 14.98
CA LEU A 253 -0.56 -12.29 13.73
C LEU A 253 0.09 -13.01 12.54
N ALA A 254 1.23 -13.67 12.74
CA ALA A 254 1.90 -14.41 11.67
C ALA A 254 1.09 -15.62 11.17
N LYS A 255 0.17 -16.13 11.99
CA LYS A 255 -0.75 -17.23 11.65
C LYS A 255 -2.14 -16.74 11.23
N PHE A 256 -2.41 -15.44 11.42
CA PHE A 256 -3.73 -14.88 11.16
C PHE A 256 -4.09 -14.92 9.67
N HIS A 257 -5.35 -15.15 9.40
CA HIS A 257 -5.97 -14.96 8.09
C HIS A 257 -7.44 -14.60 8.27
N TYR A 258 -7.94 -13.81 7.36
CA TYR A 258 -9.36 -13.46 7.35
C TYR A 258 -10.23 -14.71 7.18
N ARG A 259 -11.32 -14.76 7.92
CA ARG A 259 -12.35 -15.78 7.82
C ARG A 259 -13.65 -15.14 7.35
N PHE A 260 -14.21 -15.66 6.29
CA PHE A 260 -15.45 -15.16 5.70
C PHE A 260 -16.18 -16.29 4.95
N SER A 261 -17.48 -16.15 4.77
CA SER A 261 -18.26 -17.02 3.90
C SER A 261 -18.03 -16.63 2.46
N ALA A 262 -17.55 -17.57 1.67
CA ALA A 262 -17.30 -17.35 0.24
C ALA A 262 -18.58 -17.59 -0.53
N ASN A 263 -18.83 -16.74 -1.52
CA ASN A 263 -19.95 -16.86 -2.44
C ASN A 263 -19.44 -16.98 -3.88
N GLN A 264 -20.23 -17.62 -4.73
CA GLN A 264 -19.99 -17.65 -6.16
C GLN A 264 -20.27 -16.26 -6.75
N ILE A 265 -19.38 -15.76 -7.59
CA ILE A 265 -19.54 -14.51 -8.33
C ILE A 265 -20.58 -14.71 -9.44
N ARG A 266 -21.66 -13.98 -9.39
CA ARG A 266 -22.75 -14.01 -10.37
C ARG A 266 -22.61 -12.89 -11.40
N GLN A 267 -23.53 -12.84 -12.35
CA GLN A 267 -23.60 -11.73 -13.29
C GLN A 267 -23.82 -10.39 -12.55
N GLY A 268 -23.08 -9.34 -12.94
CA GLY A 268 -23.12 -8.04 -12.30
C GLY A 268 -22.33 -7.96 -10.99
N GLU A 269 -21.63 -9.03 -10.58
CA GLU A 269 -20.87 -9.08 -9.34
C GLU A 269 -19.36 -9.18 -9.58
N ILE A 270 -18.61 -8.72 -8.60
CA ILE A 270 -17.17 -8.90 -8.46
C ILE A 270 -16.87 -9.68 -7.18
N GLY A 271 -15.73 -10.36 -7.14
CA GLY A 271 -15.27 -11.06 -5.95
C GLY A 271 -14.19 -10.27 -5.22
N ILE A 272 -14.29 -10.16 -3.89
CA ILE A 272 -13.26 -9.54 -3.06
C ILE A 272 -12.71 -10.57 -2.07
N THR A 273 -11.38 -10.78 -2.12
CA THR A 273 -10.66 -11.64 -1.18
C THR A 273 -9.81 -10.77 -0.26
N PRO A 274 -10.17 -10.60 1.01
CA PRO A 274 -9.32 -9.91 1.97
C PRO A 274 -8.11 -10.78 2.33
N LEU A 275 -6.92 -10.17 2.29
CA LEU A 275 -5.62 -10.79 2.51
C LEU A 275 -4.91 -10.12 3.68
N PHE A 276 -4.20 -10.93 4.46
CA PHE A 276 -3.39 -10.47 5.59
C PHE A 276 -1.97 -11.01 5.44
N GLY A 277 -0.98 -10.21 5.85
CA GLY A 277 0.41 -10.58 5.72
C GLY A 277 1.30 -10.05 6.84
N LEU A 278 2.18 -10.91 7.35
CA LEU A 278 3.28 -10.57 8.24
C LEU A 278 4.46 -11.51 8.01
N GLY A 279 5.64 -10.94 7.84
CA GLY A 279 6.86 -11.71 7.65
C GLY A 279 6.97 -12.35 6.26
N ILE A 280 7.98 -13.23 6.09
CA ILE A 280 8.30 -13.84 4.79
C ILE A 280 7.58 -15.18 4.61
N ARG A 281 7.51 -15.99 5.69
CA ARG A 281 6.95 -17.34 5.64
C ARG A 281 5.45 -17.32 5.95
N GLY A 282 4.67 -18.06 5.17
CA GLY A 282 3.21 -18.16 5.40
C GLY A 282 2.41 -16.89 5.04
N ASN A 283 3.05 -15.84 4.53
CA ASN A 283 2.43 -14.57 4.21
C ASN A 283 1.57 -14.68 2.93
N LYS A 284 0.24 -14.72 3.13
CA LYS A 284 -0.72 -14.89 2.04
C LYS A 284 -0.80 -13.67 1.13
N LEU A 285 -0.63 -12.45 1.66
CA LEU A 285 -0.61 -11.23 0.86
C LEU A 285 0.60 -11.21 -0.08
N ASN A 286 1.81 -11.45 0.44
CA ASN A 286 3.02 -11.50 -0.38
C ASN A 286 2.93 -12.56 -1.48
N ARG A 287 2.34 -13.70 -1.15
CA ARG A 287 2.14 -14.77 -2.12
C ARG A 287 1.13 -14.38 -3.19
N ALA A 288 0.00 -13.78 -2.81
CA ALA A 288 -0.99 -13.28 -3.76
C ALA A 288 -0.39 -12.24 -4.71
N ILE A 289 0.43 -11.31 -4.22
CA ILE A 289 1.16 -10.32 -5.05
C ILE A 289 1.98 -11.04 -6.13
N VAL A 290 2.77 -12.04 -5.76
CA VAL A 290 3.64 -12.77 -6.70
C VAL A 290 2.80 -13.58 -7.70
N GLU A 291 1.76 -14.27 -7.23
CA GLU A 291 0.88 -15.08 -8.08
C GLU A 291 0.08 -14.22 -9.07
N MET A 292 -0.41 -13.07 -8.63
CA MET A 292 -1.08 -12.11 -9.53
C MET A 292 -0.14 -11.67 -10.66
N ILE A 293 1.11 -11.35 -10.35
CA ILE A 293 2.10 -10.97 -11.37
C ILE A 293 2.33 -12.12 -12.34
N TYR A 294 2.50 -13.36 -11.87
CA TYR A 294 2.67 -14.51 -12.74
C TYR A 294 1.43 -14.84 -13.60
N GLN A 295 0.24 -14.44 -13.15
CA GLN A 295 -1.00 -14.62 -13.92
C GLN A 295 -1.19 -13.58 -15.05
N ALA A 296 -0.47 -12.48 -15.01
CA ALA A 296 -0.53 -11.47 -16.07
C ALA A 296 -0.13 -12.08 -17.40
N LYS A 297 -1.07 -12.11 -18.35
CA LYS A 297 -0.87 -12.63 -19.70
C LYS A 297 -0.49 -11.53 -20.67
N ASN A 298 -1.27 -10.46 -20.65
CA ASN A 298 -1.15 -9.35 -21.58
C ASN A 298 -0.56 -8.11 -20.92
N ARG A 299 -1.08 -7.72 -19.75
CA ARG A 299 -0.78 -6.40 -19.13
C ARG A 299 -0.65 -6.50 -17.62
N LEU A 300 0.35 -5.83 -17.10
CA LEU A 300 0.58 -5.64 -15.67
C LEU A 300 0.83 -4.16 -15.39
N VAL A 301 0.03 -3.56 -14.50
CA VAL A 301 0.35 -2.25 -13.92
C VAL A 301 0.74 -2.46 -12.46
N LEU A 302 1.91 -1.95 -12.08
CA LEU A 302 2.44 -2.01 -10.73
C LEU A 302 2.62 -0.59 -10.20
N PHE A 303 1.97 -0.28 -9.08
CA PHE A 303 2.16 0.97 -8.34
C PHE A 303 3.05 0.73 -7.13
N THR A 304 4.06 1.56 -6.94
CA THR A 304 4.91 1.54 -5.74
C THR A 304 5.47 2.93 -5.47
N PRO A 305 5.41 3.44 -4.22
CA PRO A 305 5.94 4.78 -3.94
C PRO A 305 7.47 4.80 -3.93
N TYR A 306 8.12 3.67 -3.64
CA TYR A 306 9.56 3.59 -3.40
C TYR A 306 10.16 2.43 -4.17
N PHE A 307 10.97 2.72 -5.18
CA PHE A 307 11.50 1.67 -6.06
C PHE A 307 12.59 0.83 -5.39
N ASN A 308 12.16 -0.22 -4.72
CA ASN A 308 13.04 -1.26 -4.19
C ASN A 308 12.29 -2.60 -4.17
N LEU A 309 12.08 -3.20 -5.34
CA LEU A 309 11.25 -4.40 -5.46
C LEU A 309 11.86 -5.62 -4.74
N PRO A 310 11.08 -6.34 -3.93
CA PRO A 310 11.49 -7.60 -3.34
C PRO A 310 11.92 -8.60 -4.41
N GLY A 311 12.91 -9.44 -4.11
CA GLY A 311 13.44 -10.40 -5.07
C GLY A 311 12.39 -11.30 -5.76
N PRO A 312 11.38 -11.84 -5.05
CA PRO A 312 10.29 -12.60 -5.68
C PRO A 312 9.48 -11.78 -6.68
N VAL A 313 9.13 -10.53 -6.35
CA VAL A 313 8.40 -9.62 -7.22
C VAL A 313 9.20 -9.30 -8.48
N ARG A 314 10.47 -8.93 -8.31
CA ARG A 314 11.37 -8.65 -9.44
C ARG A 314 11.48 -9.84 -10.38
N ARG A 315 11.65 -11.07 -9.86
CA ARG A 315 11.71 -12.27 -10.70
C ARG A 315 10.41 -12.54 -11.45
N ALA A 316 9.25 -12.29 -10.82
CA ALA A 316 7.96 -12.45 -11.48
C ALA A 316 7.77 -11.43 -12.61
N VAL A 317 8.15 -10.17 -12.39
CA VAL A 317 8.15 -9.13 -13.44
C VAL A 317 9.08 -9.52 -14.60
N ASP A 318 10.30 -9.98 -14.30
CA ASP A 318 11.26 -10.44 -15.33
C ASP A 318 10.73 -11.63 -16.14
N ASP A 319 10.03 -12.52 -15.49
CA ASP A 319 9.39 -13.67 -16.15
C ASP A 319 8.29 -13.20 -17.11
N ARG A 320 7.42 -12.27 -16.67
CA ARG A 320 6.36 -11.75 -17.52
C ARG A 320 6.88 -10.98 -18.73
N LEU A 321 7.89 -10.15 -18.56
CA LEU A 321 8.57 -9.47 -19.67
C LEU A 321 9.13 -10.45 -20.70
N ARG A 322 9.77 -11.55 -20.27
CA ARG A 322 10.28 -12.57 -21.17
C ARG A 322 9.18 -13.34 -21.91
N ASN A 323 7.99 -13.41 -21.33
CA ASN A 323 6.83 -14.07 -21.92
C ASN A 323 5.89 -13.11 -22.67
N GLY A 324 6.36 -11.94 -23.07
CA GLY A 324 5.63 -11.02 -23.94
C GLY A 324 4.62 -10.10 -23.23
N CYS A 325 4.46 -10.19 -21.90
CA CYS A 325 3.53 -9.33 -21.17
C CYS A 325 4.02 -7.87 -21.16
N HIS A 326 3.13 -6.93 -21.44
CA HIS A 326 3.39 -5.49 -21.28
C HIS A 326 3.33 -5.10 -19.80
N VAL A 327 4.40 -4.51 -19.29
CA VAL A 327 4.52 -4.10 -17.89
C VAL A 327 4.62 -2.59 -17.79
N MET A 328 3.73 -1.99 -17.02
CA MET A 328 3.82 -0.58 -16.62
C MET A 328 4.15 -0.51 -15.13
N ILE A 329 5.14 0.30 -14.77
CA ILE A 329 5.48 0.60 -13.38
C ILE A 329 5.30 2.09 -13.16
N VAL A 330 4.40 2.46 -12.26
CA VAL A 330 4.14 3.85 -11.88
C VAL A 330 4.69 4.09 -10.48
N LEU A 331 5.54 5.07 -10.33
CA LEU A 331 6.19 5.41 -9.05
C LEU A 331 6.40 6.92 -8.93
N GLY A 332 6.68 7.39 -7.72
CA GLY A 332 7.02 8.79 -7.50
C GLY A 332 8.41 9.12 -8.05
N ASP A 333 8.55 10.28 -8.68
CA ASP A 333 9.87 10.88 -8.89
C ASP A 333 10.56 11.06 -7.53
N LYS A 334 11.90 11.16 -7.50
CA LYS A 334 12.61 11.39 -6.23
C LYS A 334 12.15 12.64 -5.50
N THR A 335 11.72 13.66 -6.25
CA THR A 335 11.19 14.92 -5.68
C THR A 335 9.80 14.76 -5.09
N ALA A 336 9.02 13.80 -5.57
CA ALA A 336 7.71 13.43 -5.04
C ALA A 336 7.78 12.44 -3.85
N ASN A 337 8.98 12.18 -3.33
CA ASN A 337 9.21 11.32 -2.17
C ASN A 337 9.10 12.13 -0.87
N ASP A 338 8.49 11.57 0.16
CA ASP A 338 8.30 12.22 1.47
C ASP A 338 9.59 12.45 2.27
N PHE A 339 10.69 11.80 1.88
CA PHE A 339 12.02 12.04 2.45
C PHE A 339 12.88 12.99 1.61
N TYR A 340 12.35 13.49 0.50
CA TYR A 340 13.10 14.43 -0.33
C TYR A 340 13.30 15.75 0.43
N ILE A 341 14.52 16.23 0.39
CA ILE A 341 14.93 17.53 0.94
C ILE A 341 15.44 18.36 -0.22
N SER A 342 14.86 19.51 -0.43
CA SER A 342 15.27 20.45 -1.46
C SER A 342 16.76 20.83 -1.29
N PRO A 343 17.51 21.03 -2.38
CA PRO A 343 18.90 21.53 -2.29
C PRO A 343 19.05 22.86 -1.54
N ASN A 344 17.99 23.64 -1.44
CA ASN A 344 17.95 24.92 -0.72
C ASN A 344 17.75 24.76 0.79
N GLU A 345 17.49 23.53 1.26
CA GLU A 345 17.30 23.23 2.67
C GLU A 345 18.54 22.54 3.28
N PRO A 346 18.78 22.70 4.61
CA PRO A 346 19.87 22.00 5.28
C PRO A 346 19.75 20.47 5.10
N PHE A 347 20.81 19.85 4.59
CA PHE A 347 20.84 18.42 4.34
C PHE A 347 20.71 17.61 5.64
N LYS A 348 19.83 16.62 5.65
CA LYS A 348 19.71 15.59 6.69
C LYS A 348 19.94 14.21 6.07
N THR A 349 20.52 13.29 6.82
CA THR A 349 20.88 11.93 6.34
C THR A 349 19.69 11.20 5.68
N ILE A 350 18.48 11.40 6.18
CA ILE A 350 17.27 10.80 5.61
C ILE A 350 17.01 11.24 4.16
N GLY A 351 17.44 12.44 3.78
CA GLY A 351 17.34 12.97 2.42
C GLY A 351 18.18 12.21 1.38
N ALA A 352 19.05 11.27 1.80
CA ALA A 352 19.74 10.38 0.87
C ALA A 352 18.83 9.23 0.35
N VAL A 353 17.71 8.93 1.03
CA VAL A 353 16.84 7.78 0.72
C VAL A 353 16.21 7.87 -0.68
N PRO A 354 15.64 9.00 -1.13
CA PRO A 354 15.11 9.13 -2.49
C PRO A 354 16.15 8.82 -3.59
N TYR A 355 17.38 9.24 -3.38
CA TYR A 355 18.48 8.99 -4.31
C TYR A 355 18.90 7.51 -4.34
N LEU A 356 18.81 6.79 -3.22
CA LEU A 356 19.02 5.34 -3.19
C LEU A 356 17.94 4.61 -4.00
N TYR A 357 16.68 5.03 -3.91
CA TYR A 357 15.60 4.48 -4.73
C TYR A 357 15.80 4.78 -6.22
N GLU A 358 16.21 6.00 -6.57
CA GLU A 358 16.53 6.36 -7.96
C GLU A 358 17.71 5.53 -8.51
N ALA A 359 18.78 5.34 -7.73
CA ALA A 359 19.90 4.50 -8.12
C ALA A 359 19.50 3.02 -8.31
N ASN A 360 18.56 2.50 -7.50
CA ASN A 360 17.98 1.17 -7.68
C ASN A 360 17.17 1.09 -8.98
N LEU A 361 16.34 2.10 -9.25
CA LEU A 361 15.57 2.21 -10.48
C LEU A 361 16.48 2.29 -11.71
N ARG A 362 17.51 3.13 -11.68
CA ARG A 362 18.48 3.26 -12.79
C ARG A 362 19.14 1.92 -13.12
N ARG A 363 19.56 1.16 -12.11
CA ARG A 363 20.12 -0.19 -12.30
C ARG A 363 19.10 -1.17 -12.88
N PHE A 364 17.86 -1.09 -12.44
CA PHE A 364 16.76 -1.90 -12.95
C PHE A 364 16.49 -1.61 -14.42
N CYS A 365 16.38 -0.34 -14.81
CA CYS A 365 16.17 0.11 -16.18
C CYS A 365 17.34 -0.31 -17.08
N LYS A 366 18.60 -0.06 -16.66
CA LYS A 366 19.81 -0.43 -17.44
C LYS A 366 19.81 -1.90 -17.84
N SER A 367 19.47 -2.79 -16.93
CA SER A 367 19.45 -4.23 -17.20
C SER A 367 18.25 -4.70 -18.03
N ARG A 368 17.23 -3.83 -18.25
CA ARG A 368 16.02 -4.11 -19.00
C ARG A 368 15.79 -3.14 -20.16
N GLN A 369 16.84 -2.44 -20.56
CA GLN A 369 16.78 -1.41 -21.61
C GLN A 369 16.12 -1.93 -22.90
N LYS A 370 16.39 -3.17 -23.29
CA LYS A 370 15.78 -3.78 -24.47
C LYS A 370 14.24 -3.82 -24.40
N PHE A 371 13.65 -4.04 -23.23
CA PHE A 371 12.20 -4.05 -23.05
C PHE A 371 11.60 -2.64 -23.01
N ILE A 372 12.38 -1.66 -22.52
CA ILE A 372 11.99 -0.24 -22.54
C ILE A 372 11.95 0.26 -23.98
N VAL A 373 13.01 0.02 -24.76
CA VAL A 373 13.07 0.39 -26.17
C VAL A 373 11.98 -0.26 -27.02
N ALA A 374 11.65 -1.52 -26.71
CA ALA A 374 10.55 -2.23 -27.38
C ALA A 374 9.15 -1.77 -26.94
N GLY A 375 9.03 -0.83 -25.99
CA GLY A 375 7.73 -0.38 -25.46
C GLY A 375 7.01 -1.42 -24.60
N GLN A 376 7.69 -2.54 -24.28
CA GLN A 376 7.11 -3.62 -23.48
C GLN A 376 7.21 -3.33 -21.96
N LEU A 377 8.23 -2.59 -21.53
CA LEU A 377 8.39 -2.08 -20.18
C LEU A 377 8.24 -0.57 -20.18
N ASN A 378 7.17 -0.06 -19.59
CA ASN A 378 6.88 1.35 -19.46
C ASN A 378 7.04 1.78 -18.02
N ILE A 379 7.90 2.77 -17.76
CA ILE A 379 8.16 3.29 -16.42
C ILE A 379 7.76 4.74 -16.38
N HIS A 380 6.84 5.06 -15.48
CA HIS A 380 6.26 6.39 -15.31
C HIS A 380 6.66 6.96 -13.96
N LEU A 381 7.26 8.14 -13.95
CA LEU A 381 7.63 8.90 -12.76
C LEU A 381 6.61 10.00 -12.54
N TRP A 382 5.86 9.90 -11.45
CA TRP A 382 4.85 10.88 -11.06
C TRP A 382 5.50 12.08 -10.37
N GLN A 383 5.13 13.28 -10.80
CA GLN A 383 5.53 14.54 -10.20
C GLN A 383 4.43 15.57 -10.44
N HIS A 384 3.99 16.25 -9.39
CA HIS A 384 3.03 17.34 -9.47
C HIS A 384 3.37 18.37 -8.38
N ASP A 385 3.98 19.47 -8.79
CA ASP A 385 4.49 20.52 -7.91
C ASP A 385 5.32 19.96 -6.75
N ASP A 386 5.03 20.37 -5.51
CA ASP A 386 5.64 19.90 -4.26
C ASP A 386 4.86 18.75 -3.59
N ASN A 387 3.87 18.18 -4.27
CA ASN A 387 3.07 17.08 -3.80
C ASN A 387 3.84 15.76 -3.81
N THR A 388 3.38 14.80 -3.00
CA THR A 388 4.07 13.52 -2.87
C THR A 388 3.22 12.35 -3.36
N PHE A 389 3.88 11.31 -3.85
CA PHE A 389 3.29 10.09 -4.40
C PHE A 389 3.39 8.94 -3.42
N HIS A 390 2.27 8.27 -3.16
CA HIS A 390 2.26 7.14 -2.23
C HIS A 390 1.35 5.97 -2.68
N LEU A 391 1.07 5.87 -3.96
CA LEU A 391 0.24 4.80 -4.52
C LEU A 391 0.94 3.45 -4.44
N LYS A 392 0.15 2.39 -4.19
CA LYS A 392 0.58 1.00 -4.23
C LYS A 392 -0.55 0.08 -4.67
N GLY A 393 -0.17 -1.05 -5.24
CA GLY A 393 -1.12 -2.05 -5.72
C GLY A 393 -0.78 -2.59 -7.09
N LEU A 394 -1.69 -3.37 -7.65
CA LEU A 394 -1.56 -3.99 -8.96
C LEU A 394 -2.88 -3.87 -9.75
N LEU A 395 -2.76 -3.77 -11.06
CA LEU A 395 -3.81 -4.12 -12.01
C LEU A 395 -3.24 -5.20 -12.94
N VAL A 396 -3.98 -6.29 -13.14
CA VAL A 396 -3.50 -7.44 -13.92
C VAL A 396 -4.56 -7.81 -14.94
N ASP A 397 -4.17 -7.68 -16.20
CA ASP A 397 -5.08 -7.76 -17.33
C ASP A 397 -6.29 -6.82 -17.09
N GLU A 398 -7.49 -7.29 -17.38
CA GLU A 398 -8.73 -6.53 -17.15
C GLU A 398 -9.56 -7.13 -16.01
N HIS A 399 -9.03 -8.17 -15.35
CA HIS A 399 -9.79 -9.05 -14.47
C HIS A 399 -9.39 -8.99 -13.00
N TYR A 400 -8.20 -8.49 -12.69
CA TYR A 400 -7.72 -8.50 -11.32
C TYR A 400 -7.15 -7.15 -10.91
N ALA A 401 -7.49 -6.74 -9.68
CA ALA A 401 -6.86 -5.61 -9.03
C ALA A 401 -6.44 -5.99 -7.61
N LEU A 402 -5.36 -5.39 -7.12
CA LEU A 402 -4.96 -5.44 -5.72
C LEU A 402 -4.97 -4.04 -5.13
N LEU A 403 -5.81 -3.85 -4.11
CA LEU A 403 -5.76 -2.69 -3.23
C LEU A 403 -4.95 -3.08 -2.01
N THR A 404 -3.93 -2.32 -1.66
CA THR A 404 -3.07 -2.66 -0.52
C THR A 404 -2.37 -1.45 0.08
N GLY A 405 -2.04 -1.51 1.37
CA GLY A 405 -1.10 -0.60 2.01
C GLY A 405 0.36 -0.97 1.77
N ASN A 406 0.63 -2.20 1.34
CA ASN A 406 1.97 -2.74 1.15
C ASN A 406 2.74 -1.97 0.06
N ASN A 407 3.82 -1.31 0.43
CA ASN A 407 4.64 -0.51 -0.49
C ASN A 407 5.41 -1.36 -1.52
N ILE A 408 5.25 -2.69 -1.52
CA ILE A 408 5.95 -3.64 -2.41
C ILE A 408 7.48 -3.44 -2.35
N ASN A 409 7.97 -3.18 -1.14
CA ASN A 409 9.39 -3.05 -0.83
C ASN A 409 9.83 -4.09 0.22
N PRO A 410 11.14 -4.30 0.45
CA PRO A 410 11.63 -5.31 1.39
C PRO A 410 11.17 -5.12 2.83
N ARG A 411 10.93 -3.89 3.28
CA ARG A 411 10.42 -3.59 4.62
C ARG A 411 8.99 -4.11 4.80
N ALA A 412 8.06 -3.69 3.96
CA ALA A 412 6.68 -4.15 3.95
C ALA A 412 6.61 -5.68 3.74
N TRP A 413 7.50 -6.22 2.92
CA TRP A 413 7.59 -7.65 2.63
C TRP A 413 7.94 -8.52 3.83
N ARG A 414 8.74 -7.99 4.77
CA ARG A 414 9.39 -8.79 5.83
C ARG A 414 8.96 -8.41 7.23
N LEU A 415 8.70 -7.14 7.49
CA LEU A 415 8.67 -6.60 8.84
C LEU A 415 7.29 -6.14 9.27
N ASP A 416 6.58 -5.43 8.38
CA ASP A 416 5.34 -4.76 8.71
C ASP A 416 4.13 -5.71 8.69
N VAL A 417 3.11 -5.38 9.45
CA VAL A 417 1.79 -6.04 9.38
C VAL A 417 0.98 -5.33 8.30
N GLU A 418 0.65 -6.05 7.26
CA GLU A 418 0.01 -5.52 6.05
C GLU A 418 -1.30 -6.25 5.74
N ASN A 419 -2.18 -5.59 5.01
CA ASN A 419 -3.34 -6.21 4.40
C ASN A 419 -3.56 -5.75 2.96
N GLY A 420 -4.47 -6.42 2.28
CA GLY A 420 -4.90 -6.06 0.94
C GLY A 420 -6.23 -6.68 0.59
N LEU A 421 -6.87 -6.13 -0.42
CA LEU A 421 -8.09 -6.65 -1.03
C LEU A 421 -7.74 -7.06 -2.46
N LEU A 422 -7.77 -8.36 -2.75
CA LEU A 422 -7.67 -8.86 -4.11
C LEU A 422 -9.07 -8.84 -4.71
N ILE A 423 -9.22 -8.15 -5.81
CA ILE A 423 -10.46 -8.04 -6.58
C ILE A 423 -10.36 -8.96 -7.79
N HIS A 424 -11.36 -9.80 -7.97
CA HIS A 424 -11.58 -10.62 -9.16
C HIS A 424 -12.84 -10.12 -9.87
N ASP A 425 -12.67 -9.60 -11.06
CA ASP A 425 -13.72 -9.06 -11.92
C ASP A 425 -13.76 -9.84 -13.25
N PRO A 426 -14.43 -11.00 -13.28
CA PRO A 426 -14.44 -11.84 -14.48
C PRO A 426 -15.22 -11.23 -15.66
N GLN A 427 -16.07 -10.24 -15.40
CA GLN A 427 -16.92 -9.57 -16.37
C GLN A 427 -16.42 -8.18 -16.77
N ARG A 428 -15.28 -7.73 -16.23
CA ARG A 428 -14.66 -6.42 -16.51
C ARG A 428 -15.55 -5.22 -16.16
N LEU A 429 -16.41 -5.36 -15.15
CA LEU A 429 -17.37 -4.34 -14.72
C LEU A 429 -16.69 -3.09 -14.12
N LEU A 430 -15.44 -3.24 -13.65
CA LEU A 430 -14.65 -2.15 -13.09
C LEU A 430 -13.64 -1.57 -14.07
N LEU A 431 -13.58 -2.06 -15.32
CA LEU A 431 -12.56 -1.67 -16.29
C LEU A 431 -12.51 -0.15 -16.49
N GLU A 432 -13.66 0.48 -16.77
CA GLU A 432 -13.73 1.93 -16.98
C GLU A 432 -13.30 2.73 -15.74
N LYS A 433 -13.68 2.26 -14.53
CA LYS A 433 -13.27 2.89 -13.28
C LYS A 433 -11.75 2.82 -13.07
N HIS A 434 -11.13 1.68 -13.39
CA HIS A 434 -9.68 1.50 -13.28
C HIS A 434 -8.93 2.28 -14.36
N LEU A 435 -9.48 2.39 -15.58
CA LEU A 435 -8.91 3.22 -16.65
C LEU A 435 -8.94 4.70 -16.27
N ALA A 436 -10.08 5.21 -15.83
CA ALA A 436 -10.21 6.58 -15.38
C ALA A 436 -9.28 6.92 -14.19
N GLU A 437 -9.12 5.97 -13.24
CA GLU A 437 -8.14 6.11 -12.15
C GLU A 437 -6.70 6.19 -12.70
N LEU A 438 -6.34 5.30 -13.63
CA LEU A 438 -5.01 5.24 -14.21
C LEU A 438 -4.71 6.51 -15.04
N ASP A 439 -5.66 7.00 -15.83
CA ASP A 439 -5.50 8.22 -16.63
C ASP A 439 -5.22 9.44 -15.74
N ARG A 440 -5.97 9.60 -14.63
CA ARG A 440 -5.69 10.69 -13.67
C ARG A 440 -4.29 10.60 -13.07
N ILE A 441 -3.84 9.38 -12.76
CA ILE A 441 -2.49 9.19 -12.22
C ILE A 441 -1.44 9.52 -13.28
N LEU A 442 -1.62 9.05 -14.50
CA LEU A 442 -0.67 9.24 -15.61
C LEU A 442 -0.59 10.69 -16.08
N ALA A 443 -1.64 11.51 -15.90
CA ALA A 443 -1.65 12.92 -16.28
C ALA A 443 -0.50 13.74 -15.66
N HIS A 444 0.04 13.29 -14.52
CA HIS A 444 1.15 13.92 -13.81
C HIS A 444 2.44 13.10 -13.87
N THR A 445 2.61 12.25 -14.91
CA THR A 445 3.81 11.42 -15.03
C THR A 445 4.63 11.78 -16.26
N ARG A 446 5.95 11.57 -16.15
CA ARG A 446 6.84 11.46 -17.30
C ARG A 446 7.24 10.01 -17.51
N GLN A 447 7.25 9.54 -18.75
CA GLN A 447 7.70 8.21 -19.11
C GLN A 447 9.21 8.20 -19.33
N LEU A 448 9.91 7.20 -18.77
CA LEU A 448 11.32 6.98 -19.05
C LEU A 448 11.52 6.28 -20.40
N ARG A 449 12.41 6.81 -21.23
CA ARG A 449 12.85 6.22 -22.51
C ARG A 449 14.12 5.39 -22.35
N SER A 450 14.93 5.75 -21.35
CA SER A 450 16.21 5.12 -21.06
C SER A 450 16.54 5.23 -19.56
N HIS A 451 17.45 4.40 -19.11
CA HIS A 451 18.05 4.55 -17.79
C HIS A 451 18.87 5.85 -17.64
N GLU A 452 19.20 6.50 -18.76
CA GLU A 452 19.92 7.77 -18.81
C GLU A 452 19.03 8.97 -18.47
N ASP A 453 17.71 8.82 -18.56
CA ASP A 453 16.75 9.83 -18.11
C ASP A 453 16.73 10.02 -16.59
N LEU A 454 17.43 9.14 -15.86
CA LEU A 454 17.64 9.20 -14.42
C LEU A 454 19.04 9.75 -14.13
N GLU A 455 19.16 10.51 -13.05
CA GLU A 455 20.46 11.06 -12.65
C GLU A 455 21.47 9.94 -12.32
N SER A 456 22.71 10.21 -12.65
CA SER A 456 23.85 9.35 -12.26
C SER A 456 24.34 9.69 -10.85
N MET A 457 25.16 8.82 -10.27
CA MET A 457 25.77 9.07 -8.94
C MET A 457 26.56 10.38 -8.91
N GLU A 458 27.20 10.72 -10.04
CA GLU A 458 28.06 11.90 -10.18
C GLU A 458 27.25 13.20 -10.14
N SER A 459 25.98 13.15 -10.54
CA SER A 459 25.06 14.30 -10.53
C SER A 459 24.40 14.55 -9.18
N TYR A 460 24.48 13.59 -8.25
CA TYR A 460 23.87 13.75 -6.92
C TYR A 460 24.60 14.81 -6.07
N PRO A 461 23.91 15.47 -5.13
CA PRO A 461 24.55 16.35 -4.18
C PRO A 461 25.70 15.68 -3.43
N LEU A 462 26.80 16.39 -3.20
CA LEU A 462 28.02 15.85 -2.56
C LEU A 462 27.76 15.12 -1.23
N PRO A 463 26.90 15.60 -0.32
CA PRO A 463 26.57 14.87 0.91
C PRO A 463 25.93 13.50 0.63
N VAL A 464 25.05 13.41 -0.36
CA VAL A 464 24.39 12.16 -0.81
C VAL A 464 25.43 11.20 -1.36
N GLN A 465 26.31 11.67 -2.27
CA GLN A 465 27.40 10.85 -2.82
C GLN A 465 28.27 10.24 -1.73
N ARG A 466 28.66 11.04 -0.72
CA ARG A 466 29.49 10.58 0.42
C ARG A 466 28.80 9.47 1.20
N ILE A 467 27.49 9.61 1.48
CA ILE A 467 26.71 8.60 2.19
C ILE A 467 26.64 7.31 1.37
N ILE A 468 26.25 7.38 0.10
CA ILE A 468 26.11 6.19 -0.76
C ILE A 468 27.45 5.48 -0.93
N LYS A 469 28.55 6.22 -1.19
CA LYS A 469 29.90 5.66 -1.29
C LYS A 469 30.34 5.00 0.03
N ARG A 470 30.03 5.60 1.19
CA ARG A 470 30.32 5.02 2.50
C ARG A 470 29.53 3.72 2.73
N LEU A 471 28.24 3.70 2.44
CA LEU A 471 27.40 2.51 2.56
C LEU A 471 27.91 1.37 1.65
N ALA A 472 28.28 1.68 0.40
CA ALA A 472 28.83 0.70 -0.53
C ALA A 472 30.19 0.12 -0.05
N ARG A 473 31.09 0.97 0.49
CA ARG A 473 32.40 0.55 1.00
C ARG A 473 32.31 -0.47 2.13
N VAL A 474 31.35 -0.30 3.05
CA VAL A 474 31.14 -1.20 4.18
C VAL A 474 30.11 -2.30 3.87
N ARG A 475 29.69 -2.45 2.60
CA ARG A 475 28.63 -3.37 2.14
C ARG A 475 27.31 -3.25 2.91
N ALA A 476 27.09 -2.11 3.57
CA ALA A 476 25.86 -1.82 4.29
C ALA A 476 24.69 -1.45 3.35
N ASP A 477 24.98 -1.11 2.08
CA ASP A 477 23.98 -0.89 1.03
C ASP A 477 23.02 -2.08 0.90
N ARG A 478 23.51 -3.32 1.03
CA ARG A 478 22.67 -4.52 1.01
C ARG A 478 21.72 -4.59 2.21
N LEU A 479 22.19 -4.25 3.41
CA LEU A 479 21.38 -4.23 4.63
C LEU A 479 20.36 -3.10 4.58
N VAL A 480 20.78 -1.90 4.17
CA VAL A 480 19.90 -0.74 4.01
C VAL A 480 18.80 -1.05 2.99
N ASN A 481 19.13 -1.65 1.84
CA ASN A 481 18.14 -2.09 0.85
C ASN A 481 17.21 -3.22 1.33
N GLN A 482 17.48 -3.88 2.45
CA GLN A 482 16.59 -4.87 3.05
C GLN A 482 15.63 -4.27 4.08
N VAL A 483 15.86 -3.03 4.50
CA VAL A 483 15.07 -2.31 5.50
C VAL A 483 14.31 -1.14 4.88
N LEU A 484 14.77 -0.65 3.73
CA LEU A 484 14.08 0.30 2.86
C LEU A 484 13.19 -0.49 1.86
#